data_6bb37af8dbbbcf4f469f8e63ea33eaeb
#
_entry.id   6bb37af8dbbbcf4f469f8e63ea33eaeb
#
_cell.length_a   1.000
_cell.length_b   1.000
_cell.length_c   1.000
_cell.angle_alpha   90.00
_cell.angle_beta   90.00
_cell.angle_gamma   90.00
#
_symmetry.space_group_name_H-M   'P 1'
#
loop_
_entity.id
_entity.type
_entity.pdbx_description
1 polymer ?
#
loop_
_entity_poly.entity_id
_entity_poly.type
_entity_poly.pdbx_seq_one_letter_code
_entity_poly.pdbx_strand_id
1 'polypeptide(L)'
;DLIEIPLDENSSIYDSPGIVNRHQIAHLVDENTLKDILPQSELRPVNYQLNCKQTLYFGGLARLDFLNGSKTSMTCYFHRRLQIHRTKLENADALYNRHKTLKPEVEELKDIQSFKTYQFRLPENKVDVVISGLGFVTIHCPNALIEVKAPEQVGVFIREALI
;
A
#
# COMPACT_ATOMS: atom_id res chain seq x y z
N ASP A 1 -5.67 -5.01 22.17
CA ASP A 1 -6.98 -5.09 21.52
C ASP A 1 -6.83 -5.08 20.01
N LEU A 2 -7.72 -5.80 19.34
CA LEU A 2 -7.76 -5.87 17.89
C LEU A 2 -8.94 -5.05 17.37
N ILE A 3 -8.70 -4.31 16.31
CA ILE A 3 -9.76 -3.60 15.62
C ILE A 3 -10.09 -4.36 14.34
N GLU A 4 -11.33 -4.75 14.19
CA GLU A 4 -11.81 -5.46 13.01
C GLU A 4 -12.10 -4.48 11.89
N ILE A 5 -11.55 -4.75 10.70
CA ILE A 5 -11.84 -4.01 9.47
C ILE A 5 -12.53 -4.98 8.52
N PRO A 6 -13.83 -4.82 8.22
CA PRO A 6 -14.53 -5.75 7.33
C PRO A 6 -14.05 -5.61 5.88
N LEU A 7 -13.85 -6.73 5.23
CA LEU A 7 -13.49 -6.82 3.81
C LEU A 7 -14.70 -7.16 2.94
N ASP A 8 -15.49 -8.12 3.41
CA ASP A 8 -16.73 -8.57 2.80
C ASP A 8 -17.62 -9.17 3.90
N GLU A 9 -18.73 -9.80 3.54
CA GLU A 9 -19.66 -10.38 4.51
C GLU A 9 -19.04 -11.46 5.43
N ASN A 10 -17.96 -12.10 4.96
CA ASN A 10 -17.37 -13.26 5.64
C ASN A 10 -15.90 -13.08 6.02
N SER A 11 -15.29 -11.97 5.64
CA SER A 11 -13.85 -11.75 5.86
C SER A 11 -13.59 -10.39 6.49
N SER A 12 -12.61 -10.35 7.39
CA SER A 12 -12.20 -9.12 8.06
C SER A 12 -10.69 -9.09 8.24
N ILE A 13 -10.16 -7.88 8.39
CA ILE A 13 -8.79 -7.65 8.84
C ILE A 13 -8.85 -7.22 10.29
N TYR A 14 -7.92 -7.70 11.08
CA TYR A 14 -7.77 -7.29 12.46
C TYR A 14 -6.53 -6.43 12.62
N ASP A 15 -6.72 -5.21 13.12
CA ASP A 15 -5.65 -4.33 13.55
C ASP A 15 -5.23 -4.69 14.96
N SER A 16 -3.92 -4.69 15.22
CA SER A 16 -3.42 -4.83 16.59
C SER A 16 -2.68 -3.57 17.00
N PRO A 17 -2.76 -3.19 18.30
CA PRO A 17 -1.99 -2.06 18.81
C PRO A 17 -0.49 -2.23 18.56
N GLY A 18 0.15 -1.20 18.05
CA GLY A 18 1.57 -1.23 17.71
C GLY A 18 1.89 -1.69 16.28
N ILE A 19 0.96 -2.38 15.62
CA ILE A 19 1.10 -2.76 14.20
C ILE A 19 0.42 -1.73 13.31
N VAL A 20 -0.80 -1.37 13.66
CA VAL A 20 -1.56 -0.33 12.96
C VAL A 20 -1.85 0.79 13.92
N ASN A 21 -1.32 1.96 13.64
CA ASN A 21 -1.58 3.14 14.43
C ASN A 21 -2.24 4.20 13.55
N ARG A 22 -3.57 4.23 13.59
CA ARG A 22 -4.37 5.20 12.82
C ARG A 22 -4.03 6.64 13.18
N HIS A 23 -3.62 6.90 14.43
CA HIS A 23 -3.24 8.23 14.88
C HIS A 23 -1.98 8.74 14.19
N GLN A 24 -1.09 7.85 13.79
CA GLN A 24 0.14 8.24 13.09
C GLN A 24 -0.16 8.78 11.70
N ILE A 25 -1.11 8.17 10.99
CA ILE A 25 -1.55 8.67 9.68
C ILE A 25 -2.32 9.99 9.84
N ALA A 26 -3.12 10.12 10.89
CA ALA A 26 -3.88 11.34 11.16
C ALA A 26 -2.99 12.57 11.35
N HIS A 27 -1.72 12.41 11.76
CA HIS A 27 -0.77 13.52 11.85
C HIS A 27 -0.18 13.94 10.50
N LEU A 28 -0.30 13.07 9.48
CA LEU A 28 0.29 13.33 8.16
C LEU A 28 -0.70 13.97 7.19
N VAL A 29 -1.98 13.83 7.42
CA VAL A 29 -3.03 14.28 6.51
C VAL A 29 -4.11 15.04 7.26
N ASP A 30 -4.83 15.91 6.57
CA ASP A 30 -5.97 16.58 7.17
C ASP A 30 -7.14 15.60 7.38
N GLU A 31 -8.14 16.05 8.15
CA GLU A 31 -9.27 15.23 8.53
C GLU A 31 -10.11 14.76 7.33
N ASN A 32 -10.25 15.60 6.31
CA ASN A 32 -10.99 15.25 5.11
C ASN A 32 -10.23 14.20 4.29
N THR A 33 -8.93 14.36 4.13
CA THR A 33 -8.07 13.39 3.47
C THR A 33 -8.07 12.06 4.22
N LEU A 34 -8.03 12.11 5.55
CA LEU A 34 -8.07 10.91 6.38
C LEU A 34 -9.31 10.06 6.12
N LYS A 35 -10.48 10.68 5.92
CA LYS A 35 -11.71 9.97 5.57
C LYS A 35 -11.62 9.26 4.22
N ASP A 36 -10.82 9.79 3.31
CA ASP A 36 -10.66 9.24 1.96
C ASP A 36 -9.66 8.09 1.89
N ILE A 37 -8.85 7.90 2.90
CA ILE A 37 -7.79 6.88 2.90
C ILE A 37 -7.99 5.77 3.91
N LEU A 38 -8.67 6.04 5.03
CA LEU A 38 -8.93 5.02 6.05
C LEU A 38 -10.01 4.05 5.60
N PRO A 39 -9.79 2.73 5.74
CA PRO A 39 -10.83 1.75 5.45
C PRO A 39 -11.96 1.90 6.48
N GLN A 40 -13.08 2.43 6.06
CA GLN A 40 -14.26 2.64 6.90
C GLN A 40 -15.44 1.75 6.50
N SER A 41 -15.32 1.04 5.39
CA SER A 41 -16.35 0.19 4.84
C SER A 41 -15.71 -0.96 4.08
N GLU A 42 -16.54 -1.81 3.48
CA GLU A 42 -16.08 -2.90 2.64
C GLU A 42 -15.05 -2.42 1.61
N LEU A 43 -13.89 -3.10 1.57
CA LEU A 43 -12.83 -2.83 0.61
C LEU A 43 -13.05 -3.70 -0.62
N ARG A 44 -13.18 -3.08 -1.78
CA ARG A 44 -13.33 -3.79 -3.05
C ARG A 44 -11.97 -4.06 -3.67
N PRO A 45 -11.71 -5.31 -4.09
CA PRO A 45 -10.45 -5.64 -4.74
C PRO A 45 -10.33 -4.98 -6.10
N VAL A 46 -9.17 -4.41 -6.38
CA VAL A 46 -8.79 -3.93 -7.71
C VAL A 46 -7.53 -4.66 -8.13
N ASN A 47 -7.58 -5.29 -9.29
CA ASN A 47 -6.52 -6.16 -9.75
C ASN A 47 -5.65 -5.47 -10.80
N TYR A 48 -4.34 -5.50 -10.59
CA TYR A 48 -3.35 -4.97 -11.52
C TYR A 48 -2.42 -6.09 -12.00
N GLN A 49 -2.22 -6.17 -13.30
CA GLN A 49 -1.21 -7.06 -13.87
C GLN A 49 0.09 -6.28 -13.97
N LEU A 50 1.11 -6.70 -13.24
CA LEU A 50 2.41 -6.04 -13.26
C LEU A 50 3.47 -6.91 -13.90
N ASN A 51 4.28 -6.26 -14.73
CA ASN A 51 5.56 -6.79 -15.14
C ASN A 51 6.64 -6.28 -14.17
N CYS A 52 7.75 -6.99 -14.10
CA CYS A 52 8.94 -6.53 -13.39
C CYS A 52 9.35 -5.12 -13.89
N LYS A 53 9.87 -4.31 -12.98
CA LYS A 53 10.23 -2.90 -13.21
C LYS A 53 9.04 -1.96 -13.38
N GLN A 54 7.91 -2.32 -12.77
CA GLN A 54 6.75 -1.43 -12.64
C GLN A 54 6.47 -1.10 -11.19
N THR A 55 5.83 0.02 -10.97
CA THR A 55 5.50 0.57 -9.64
C THR A 55 4.01 0.86 -9.55
N LEU A 56 3.43 0.59 -8.37
CA LEU A 56 2.11 1.07 -7.97
C LEU A 56 2.29 2.13 -6.89
N TYR A 57 1.71 3.31 -7.12
CA TYR A 57 1.52 4.32 -6.10
C TYR A 57 0.14 4.18 -5.47
N PHE A 58 0.08 4.32 -4.14
CA PHE A 58 -1.16 4.35 -3.37
C PHE A 58 -1.39 5.80 -2.91
N GLY A 59 -1.99 6.60 -3.79
CA GLY A 59 -2.00 8.05 -3.62
C GLY A 59 -0.57 8.59 -3.51
N GLY A 60 -0.39 9.68 -2.79
CA GLY A 60 0.92 10.21 -2.44
C GLY A 60 1.46 9.64 -1.11
N LEU A 61 0.91 8.52 -0.63
CA LEU A 61 1.17 7.99 0.72
C LEU A 61 2.13 6.82 0.76
N ALA A 62 2.18 6.01 -0.27
CA ALA A 62 3.03 4.82 -0.30
C ALA A 62 3.23 4.36 -1.74
N ARG A 63 4.22 3.51 -1.95
CA ARG A 63 4.43 2.87 -3.26
C ARG A 63 4.99 1.47 -3.10
N LEU A 64 4.68 0.62 -4.08
CA LEU A 64 5.23 -0.72 -4.21
C LEU A 64 5.96 -0.83 -5.53
N ASP A 65 7.24 -1.19 -5.47
CA ASP A 65 8.10 -1.43 -6.64
C ASP A 65 8.24 -2.92 -6.87
N PHE A 66 7.91 -3.39 -8.06
CA PHE A 66 8.17 -4.78 -8.46
C PHE A 66 9.56 -4.85 -9.10
N LEU A 67 10.56 -5.26 -8.31
CA LEU A 67 11.96 -5.20 -8.74
C LEU A 67 12.37 -6.38 -9.60
N ASN A 68 11.91 -7.59 -9.25
CA ASN A 68 12.28 -8.80 -10.00
C ASN A 68 11.24 -9.89 -9.79
N GLY A 69 10.91 -10.59 -10.86
CA GLY A 69 9.94 -11.69 -10.85
C GLY A 69 9.20 -11.81 -12.17
N SER A 70 8.41 -12.88 -12.28
CA SER A 70 7.54 -13.11 -13.44
C SER A 70 6.33 -12.16 -13.40
N LYS A 71 5.75 -11.88 -14.54
CA LYS A 71 4.49 -11.13 -14.60
C LYS A 71 3.48 -11.74 -13.63
N THR A 72 2.89 -10.91 -12.80
CA THR A 72 1.98 -11.36 -11.76
C THR A 72 0.78 -10.43 -11.59
N SER A 73 -0.26 -10.98 -10.99
CA SER A 73 -1.44 -10.22 -10.58
C SER A 73 -1.21 -9.71 -9.16
N MET A 74 -1.46 -8.44 -8.95
CA MET A 74 -1.46 -7.81 -7.64
C MET A 74 -2.85 -7.29 -7.35
N THR A 75 -3.50 -7.87 -6.35
CA THR A 75 -4.87 -7.49 -5.97
C THR A 75 -4.80 -6.53 -4.80
N CYS A 76 -5.27 -5.31 -5.03
CA CYS A 76 -5.16 -4.20 -4.08
C CYS A 76 -6.47 -3.99 -3.34
N TYR A 77 -6.38 -3.91 -2.00
CA TYR A 77 -7.51 -3.68 -1.10
C TYR A 77 -7.26 -2.39 -0.34
N PHE A 78 -7.74 -1.27 -0.91
CA PHE A 78 -7.61 0.07 -0.33
C PHE A 78 -8.94 0.79 -0.41
N HIS A 79 -9.05 1.88 0.32
CA HIS A 79 -10.24 2.73 0.22
C HIS A 79 -10.44 3.17 -1.24
N ARG A 80 -11.68 3.13 -1.72
CA ARG A 80 -12.02 3.44 -3.12
C ARG A 80 -11.57 4.82 -3.60
N ARG A 81 -11.43 5.78 -2.68
CA ARG A 81 -11.00 7.15 -3.00
C ARG A 81 -9.49 7.32 -3.01
N LEU A 82 -8.77 6.32 -2.53
CA LEU A 82 -7.32 6.31 -2.64
C LEU A 82 -6.97 5.86 -4.06
N GLN A 83 -6.42 6.76 -4.84
CA GLN A 83 -6.09 6.46 -6.23
C GLN A 83 -4.82 5.62 -6.32
N ILE A 84 -4.90 4.54 -7.08
CA ILE A 84 -3.75 3.70 -7.38
C ILE A 84 -3.24 4.07 -8.77
N HIS A 85 -1.96 4.40 -8.86
CA HIS A 85 -1.35 4.82 -10.11
C HIS A 85 -0.19 3.90 -10.48
N ARG A 86 -0.27 3.27 -11.66
CA ARG A 86 0.80 2.41 -12.17
C ARG A 86 1.73 3.21 -13.06
N THR A 87 3.04 3.03 -12.85
CA THR A 87 4.07 3.67 -13.67
C THR A 87 5.26 2.73 -13.83
N LYS A 88 6.18 3.09 -14.72
CA LYS A 88 7.46 2.40 -14.81
C LYS A 88 8.34 2.76 -13.61
N LEU A 89 9.11 1.79 -13.12
CA LEU A 89 10.02 2.02 -12.00
C LEU A 89 10.98 3.19 -12.27
N GLU A 90 11.51 3.28 -13.47
CA GLU A 90 12.44 4.35 -13.87
C GLU A 90 11.83 5.76 -13.78
N ASN A 91 10.50 5.86 -13.85
CA ASN A 91 9.78 7.13 -13.80
C ASN A 91 9.18 7.43 -12.41
N ALA A 92 9.28 6.49 -11.47
CA ALA A 92 8.52 6.56 -10.22
C ALA A 92 8.90 7.77 -9.36
N ASP A 93 10.19 8.04 -9.16
CA ASP A 93 10.63 9.17 -8.34
C ASP A 93 10.28 10.51 -8.99
N ALA A 94 10.44 10.63 -10.30
CA ALA A 94 10.09 11.83 -11.03
C ALA A 94 8.58 12.11 -10.96
N LEU A 95 7.75 11.08 -11.03
CA LEU A 95 6.31 11.22 -10.90
C LEU A 95 5.93 11.78 -9.52
N TYR A 96 6.54 11.27 -8.47
CA TYR A 96 6.30 11.74 -7.11
C TYR A 96 6.66 13.23 -6.96
N ASN A 97 7.78 13.64 -7.52
CA ASN A 97 8.27 15.01 -7.43
C ASN A 97 7.37 16.02 -8.17
N ARG A 98 6.53 15.57 -9.09
CA ARG A 98 5.54 16.41 -9.78
C ARG A 98 4.24 16.59 -9.00
N HIS A 99 4.03 15.88 -7.93
CA HIS A 99 3.02 15.96 -6.86
C HIS A 99 1.54 15.97 -7.24
N LYS A 100 1.16 16.60 -8.32
CA LYS A 100 -0.24 16.97 -8.58
C LYS A 100 -1.10 15.84 -9.14
N THR A 101 -0.50 14.70 -9.46
CA THR A 101 -1.18 13.57 -10.10
C THR A 101 -1.52 12.45 -9.14
N LEU A 102 -0.87 12.40 -7.97
CA LEU A 102 -1.08 11.35 -6.98
C LEU A 102 -2.09 11.84 -5.92
N LYS A 103 -3.26 11.25 -5.90
CA LYS A 103 -4.33 11.62 -4.95
C LYS A 103 -4.58 10.47 -3.96
N PRO A 104 -4.72 10.73 -2.65
CA PRO A 104 -4.54 12.04 -2.04
C PRO A 104 -3.10 12.53 -2.05
N GLU A 105 -2.94 13.83 -2.20
CA GLU A 105 -1.66 14.52 -2.10
C GLU A 105 -1.38 14.83 -0.62
N VAL A 106 -0.16 14.62 -0.17
CA VAL A 106 0.23 14.88 1.20
C VAL A 106 1.38 15.88 1.19
N GLU A 107 1.10 17.11 1.54
CA GLU A 107 2.09 18.20 1.48
C GLU A 107 3.29 17.98 2.38
N GLU A 108 3.08 17.35 3.54
CA GLU A 108 4.14 17.04 4.49
C GLU A 108 5.13 15.98 3.98
N LEU A 109 4.73 15.25 2.95
CA LEU A 109 5.54 14.18 2.36
C LEU A 109 6.12 14.60 1.01
N LYS A 110 6.70 15.79 0.94
CA LYS A 110 7.18 16.38 -0.31
C LYS A 110 8.38 15.66 -0.94
N ASP A 111 9.07 14.86 -0.16
CA ASP A 111 10.30 14.19 -0.61
C ASP A 111 10.18 12.69 -0.42
N ILE A 112 10.22 11.95 -1.52
CA ILE A 112 10.24 10.48 -1.50
C ILE A 112 11.44 9.94 -0.72
N GLN A 113 12.52 10.72 -0.60
CA GLN A 113 13.70 10.35 0.17
C GLN A 113 13.40 10.23 1.67
N SER A 114 12.35 10.90 2.17
CA SER A 114 11.93 10.79 3.57
C SER A 114 11.20 9.49 3.87
N PHE A 115 10.80 8.73 2.85
CA PHE A 115 10.09 7.47 3.03
C PHE A 115 11.05 6.38 3.48
N LYS A 116 10.58 5.55 4.39
CA LYS A 116 11.28 4.35 4.79
C LYS A 116 11.08 3.27 3.72
N THR A 117 12.15 2.53 3.43
CA THR A 117 12.16 1.47 2.42
C THR A 117 12.11 0.11 3.10
N TYR A 118 11.21 -0.74 2.63
CA TYR A 118 11.05 -2.13 3.07
C TYR A 118 11.26 -3.02 1.85
N GLN A 119 12.16 -3.99 1.95
CA GLN A 119 12.42 -4.93 0.87
C GLN A 119 12.01 -6.34 1.27
N PHE A 120 11.30 -7.03 0.39
CA PHE A 120 10.82 -8.38 0.65
C PHE A 120 11.13 -9.31 -0.52
N ARG A 121 11.66 -10.49 -0.18
CA ARG A 121 11.69 -11.63 -1.08
C ARG A 121 10.46 -12.47 -0.79
N LEU A 122 9.55 -12.62 -1.77
CA LEU A 122 8.28 -13.29 -1.53
C LEU A 122 8.45 -14.80 -1.39
N PRO A 123 7.72 -15.43 -0.44
CA PRO A 123 7.75 -16.87 -0.24
C PRO A 123 6.97 -17.63 -1.30
N GLU A 124 6.92 -18.96 -1.20
CA GLU A 124 6.21 -19.84 -2.12
C GLU A 124 4.69 -19.64 -2.07
N ASN A 125 4.14 -19.39 -0.89
CA ASN A 125 2.70 -19.21 -0.70
C ASN A 125 2.25 -17.78 -1.02
N LYS A 126 0.95 -17.64 -1.28
CA LYS A 126 0.31 -16.35 -1.48
C LYS A 126 0.39 -15.51 -0.21
N VAL A 127 0.75 -14.24 -0.33
CA VAL A 127 0.92 -13.33 0.81
C VAL A 127 0.15 -12.02 0.60
N ASP A 128 -0.12 -11.35 1.72
CA ASP A 128 -0.54 -9.96 1.75
C ASP A 128 0.63 -9.09 2.15
N VAL A 129 0.88 -8.06 1.37
CA VAL A 129 1.80 -6.97 1.72
C VAL A 129 0.95 -5.89 2.37
N VAL A 130 1.08 -5.74 3.67
CA VAL A 130 0.23 -4.85 4.47
C VAL A 130 0.91 -3.52 4.65
N ILE A 131 0.20 -2.45 4.28
CA ILE A 131 0.60 -1.06 4.54
C ILE A 131 -0.31 -0.55 5.63
N SER A 132 0.22 -0.51 6.85
CA SER A 132 -0.56 -0.33 8.08
C SER A 132 -1.44 0.91 8.05
N GLY A 133 -2.73 0.72 8.34
CA GLY A 133 -3.71 1.80 8.34
C GLY A 133 -4.24 2.20 6.97
N LEU A 134 -3.64 1.73 5.88
CA LEU A 134 -4.07 2.07 4.51
C LEU A 134 -4.77 0.92 3.80
N GLY A 135 -4.16 -0.26 3.81
CA GLY A 135 -4.69 -1.40 3.10
C GLY A 135 -3.63 -2.46 2.87
N PHE A 136 -3.86 -3.33 1.89
CA PHE A 136 -2.91 -4.39 1.58
C PHE A 136 -2.99 -4.83 0.12
N VAL A 137 -1.94 -5.49 -0.33
CA VAL A 137 -1.83 -6.04 -1.67
C VAL A 137 -1.60 -7.53 -1.57
N THR A 138 -2.45 -8.32 -2.21
CA THR A 138 -2.32 -9.77 -2.26
C THR A 138 -1.51 -10.17 -3.48
N ILE A 139 -0.45 -10.93 -3.28
CA ILE A 139 0.48 -11.34 -4.33
C ILE A 139 0.81 -12.82 -4.19
N HIS A 140 0.75 -13.55 -5.30
CA HIS A 140 1.30 -14.90 -5.38
C HIS A 140 2.35 -14.94 -6.49
N CYS A 141 3.60 -14.72 -6.12
CA CYS A 141 4.73 -14.71 -7.04
C CYS A 141 5.98 -15.21 -6.29
N PRO A 142 6.16 -16.54 -6.22
CA PRO A 142 7.27 -17.11 -5.46
C PRO A 142 8.63 -16.54 -5.87
N ASN A 143 9.44 -16.22 -4.88
CA ASN A 143 10.79 -15.70 -5.05
C ASN A 143 10.89 -14.32 -5.71
N ALA A 144 9.78 -13.62 -5.92
CA ALA A 144 9.80 -12.25 -6.43
C ALA A 144 10.44 -11.30 -5.41
N LEU A 145 11.10 -10.28 -5.91
CA LEU A 145 11.67 -9.21 -5.09
C LEU A 145 10.82 -7.96 -5.26
N ILE A 146 10.29 -7.48 -4.15
CA ILE A 146 9.51 -6.24 -4.09
C ILE A 146 10.11 -5.29 -3.08
N GLU A 147 9.80 -4.02 -3.25
CA GLU A 147 10.19 -2.96 -2.33
C GLU A 147 9.00 -2.05 -2.09
N VAL A 148 8.77 -1.71 -0.83
CA VAL A 148 7.69 -0.79 -0.46
C VAL A 148 8.31 0.43 0.18
N LYS A 149 7.87 1.61 -0.24
CA LYS A 149 8.25 2.87 0.38
C LYS A 149 7.02 3.50 1.01
N ALA A 150 7.15 3.87 2.26
CA ALA A 150 6.08 4.47 3.05
C ALA A 150 6.66 5.45 4.07
N PRO A 151 5.87 6.41 4.56
CA PRO A 151 6.31 7.28 5.64
C PRO A 151 6.78 6.47 6.85
N GLU A 152 7.75 6.98 7.57
CA GLU A 152 8.33 6.29 8.73
C GLU A 152 7.28 5.83 9.75
N GLN A 153 6.20 6.60 9.88
CA GLN A 153 5.11 6.32 10.81
C GLN A 153 4.22 5.14 10.35
N VAL A 154 4.34 4.73 9.09
CA VAL A 154 3.51 3.68 8.50
C VAL A 154 4.28 2.38 8.47
N GLY A 155 3.84 1.40 9.23
CA GLY A 155 4.46 0.06 9.23
C GLY A 155 4.12 -0.71 7.96
N VAL A 156 5.08 -1.51 7.49
CA VAL A 156 4.90 -2.40 6.33
C VAL A 156 5.38 -3.79 6.71
N PHE A 157 4.57 -4.80 6.44
CA PHE A 157 4.93 -6.19 6.73
C PHE A 157 4.21 -7.14 5.78
N ILE A 158 4.70 -8.39 5.72
CA ILE A 158 4.05 -9.46 4.97
C ILE A 158 3.40 -10.44 5.93
N ARG A 159 2.28 -10.99 5.51
CA ARG A 159 1.58 -12.07 6.21
C ARG A 159 1.05 -13.07 5.19
N GLU A 160 0.68 -14.25 5.66
CA GLU A 160 -0.06 -15.20 4.83
C GLU A 160 -1.37 -14.57 4.37
N ALA A 161 -1.74 -14.79 3.11
CA ALA A 161 -2.92 -14.16 2.52
C ALA A 161 -4.19 -14.58 3.25
N LEU A 162 -5.06 -13.58 3.51
CA LEU A 162 -6.36 -13.81 4.15
C LEU A 162 -7.38 -14.46 3.21
N ILE A 163 -7.23 -14.18 1.91
CA ILE A 163 -8.23 -14.57 0.90
C ILE A 163 -7.64 -15.49 -0.16
#